data_45e54f67a41eb10df42e793b88f365b2
#
_entry.id   45e54f67a41eb10df42e793b88f365b2
#
_cell.length_a   1.000
_cell.length_b   1.000
_cell.length_c   1.000
_cell.angle_alpha   90.00
_cell.angle_beta   90.00
_cell.angle_gamma   90.00
#
_symmetry.space_group_name_H-M   'P 1'
#
loop_
_entity.id
_entity.type
_entity.pdbx_description
1 polymer ?
#
loop_
_entity_poly.entity_id
_entity_poly.type
_entity_poly.pdbx_seq_one_letter_code
_entity_poly.pdbx_strand_id
1 'polypeptide(L)'
;GGVPVFVDIRKDTLNIDERLIEDAITPHTKAIIPVHYAGVACEMDTIMEIARNHNLFVIEDAAHALETKYKNQKIGNLGNPTAFSFYANKNITTGEGGMLVLNDDFLADKLRILRLHGISRDAWKRYGKSGFTHWELHSPGYKYNMADINAAIGIHQLKKVDRFFQLRKKYASLYDLAFDQISELETF
;
A
#
# COMPACT_ATOMS: atom_id res chain seq x y z
N GLY A 1 15.88 -3.08 -13.07
CA GLY A 1 15.35 -3.86 -12.41
C GLY A 1 15.81 -4.65 -11.19
N GLY A 2 15.02 -4.65 -10.13
CA GLY A 2 15.21 -5.57 -9.02
C GLY A 2 14.81 -6.99 -9.39
N VAL A 3 15.43 -7.97 -8.74
CA VAL A 3 15.07 -9.39 -8.85
C VAL A 3 14.32 -9.76 -7.59
N PRO A 4 13.06 -10.23 -7.67
CA PRO A 4 12.31 -10.66 -6.50
C PRO A 4 12.87 -11.98 -5.96
N VAL A 5 12.97 -12.07 -4.63
CA VAL A 5 13.24 -13.29 -3.89
C VAL A 5 12.06 -13.50 -2.98
N PHE A 6 11.39 -14.65 -3.12
CA PHE A 6 10.20 -14.96 -2.34
C PHE A 6 10.61 -15.66 -1.04
N VAL A 7 9.93 -15.30 0.03
CA VAL A 7 10.00 -15.94 1.34
C VAL A 7 8.65 -16.63 1.57
N ASP A 8 8.64 -17.78 2.20
CA ASP A 8 7.41 -18.53 2.46
C ASP A 8 6.48 -17.79 3.43
N ILE A 9 5.24 -18.22 3.51
CA ILE A 9 4.18 -17.58 4.29
C ILE A 9 3.89 -18.36 5.58
N ARG A 10 3.34 -17.66 6.54
CA ARG A 10 2.76 -18.24 7.75
C ARG A 10 1.43 -18.92 7.42
N LYS A 11 1.13 -20.02 8.06
CA LYS A 11 -0.16 -20.73 7.88
C LYS A 11 -1.34 -19.97 8.47
N ASP A 12 -1.12 -19.28 9.60
CA ASP A 12 -2.17 -18.63 10.39
C ASP A 12 -2.61 -17.27 9.82
N THR A 13 -1.76 -16.59 9.08
CA THR A 13 -2.04 -15.24 8.55
C THR A 13 -1.94 -15.14 7.04
N LEU A 14 -1.31 -16.11 6.39
CA LEU A 14 -0.94 -16.09 4.97
C LEU A 14 -0.02 -14.92 4.57
N ASN A 15 0.49 -14.19 5.55
CA ASN A 15 1.51 -13.16 5.36
C ASN A 15 2.91 -13.77 5.29
N ILE A 16 3.89 -13.00 4.81
CA ILE A 16 5.30 -13.39 4.83
C ILE A 16 5.69 -13.90 6.24
N ASP A 17 6.40 -15.03 6.29
CA ASP A 17 6.96 -15.51 7.55
C ASP A 17 8.22 -14.72 7.89
N GLU A 18 8.08 -13.81 8.85
CA GLU A 18 9.15 -12.92 9.28
C GLU A 18 10.40 -13.65 9.79
N ARG A 19 10.23 -14.89 10.25
CA ARG A 19 11.32 -15.73 10.77
C ARG A 19 12.25 -16.25 9.68
N LEU A 20 11.79 -16.26 8.44
CA LEU A 20 12.52 -16.77 7.28
C LEU A 20 13.16 -15.65 6.44
N ILE A 21 12.92 -14.38 6.79
CA ILE A 21 13.40 -13.24 6.00
C ILE A 21 14.93 -13.17 6.02
N GLU A 22 15.55 -13.33 7.20
CA GLU A 22 17.01 -13.19 7.33
C GLU A 22 17.78 -14.20 6.48
N ASP A 23 17.28 -15.44 6.36
CA ASP A 23 17.90 -16.49 5.54
C ASP A 23 17.88 -16.15 4.03
N ALA A 24 16.97 -15.31 3.61
CA ALA A 24 16.85 -14.84 2.22
C ALA A 24 17.69 -13.58 1.91
N ILE A 25 18.27 -12.94 2.94
CA ILE A 25 19.06 -11.72 2.75
C ILE A 25 20.45 -12.04 2.18
N THR A 26 20.84 -11.28 1.20
CA THR A 26 22.17 -11.32 0.57
C THR A 26 22.78 -9.92 0.52
N PRO A 27 24.07 -9.76 0.19
CA PRO A 27 24.68 -8.45 -0.03
C PRO A 27 24.01 -7.61 -1.15
N HIS A 28 23.21 -8.25 -2.00
CA HIS A 28 22.47 -7.60 -3.08
C HIS A 28 21.06 -7.17 -2.68
N THR A 29 20.54 -7.65 -1.54
CA THR A 29 19.22 -7.27 -1.04
C THR A 29 19.17 -5.76 -0.76
N LYS A 30 18.08 -5.11 -1.16
CA LYS A 30 17.89 -3.66 -1.01
C LYS A 30 16.64 -3.30 -0.25
N ALA A 31 15.61 -4.14 -0.31
CA ALA A 31 14.33 -3.86 0.33
C ALA A 31 13.60 -5.13 0.71
N ILE A 32 12.73 -5.01 1.71
CA ILE A 32 11.71 -5.98 2.07
C ILE A 32 10.36 -5.39 1.64
N ILE A 33 9.52 -6.20 0.99
CA ILE A 33 8.17 -5.79 0.57
C ILE A 33 7.16 -6.72 1.25
N PRO A 34 6.72 -6.41 2.49
CA PRO A 34 5.66 -7.16 3.14
C PRO A 34 4.32 -6.83 2.50
N VAL A 35 3.50 -7.85 2.27
CA VAL A 35 2.11 -7.72 1.79
C VAL A 35 1.17 -7.99 2.95
N HIS A 36 0.35 -7.02 3.32
CA HIS A 36 -0.70 -7.17 4.34
C HIS A 36 -1.89 -7.91 3.72
N TYR A 37 -1.74 -9.23 3.58
CA TYR A 37 -2.68 -10.05 2.82
C TYR A 37 -4.06 -10.09 3.48
N ALA A 38 -5.09 -10.01 2.67
CA ALA A 38 -6.51 -10.03 3.07
C ALA A 38 -6.88 -9.04 4.20
N GLY A 39 -6.05 -8.00 4.43
CA GLY A 39 -6.27 -7.02 5.49
C GLY A 39 -5.69 -7.42 6.85
N VAL A 40 -4.92 -8.50 6.92
CA VAL A 40 -4.16 -8.89 8.11
C VAL A 40 -2.78 -8.24 8.07
N ALA A 41 -2.39 -7.53 9.13
CA ALA A 41 -1.07 -6.90 9.19
C ALA A 41 0.04 -7.95 9.33
N CYS A 42 1.18 -7.74 8.63
CA CYS A 42 2.41 -8.48 8.88
C CYS A 42 2.99 -8.14 10.27
N GLU A 43 3.91 -8.96 10.77
CA GLU A 43 4.66 -8.71 12.02
C GLU A 43 5.69 -7.59 11.81
N MET A 44 5.20 -6.35 11.73
CA MET A 44 5.99 -5.21 11.32
C MET A 44 7.16 -4.89 12.26
N ASP A 45 7.04 -5.12 13.56
CA ASP A 45 8.13 -4.85 14.49
C ASP A 45 9.36 -5.71 14.16
N THR A 46 9.15 -7.00 13.93
CA THR A 46 10.22 -7.94 13.55
C THR A 46 10.79 -7.58 12.18
N ILE A 47 9.93 -7.30 11.19
CA ILE A 47 10.37 -6.91 9.85
C ILE A 47 11.19 -5.62 9.89
N MET A 48 10.78 -4.64 10.69
CA MET A 48 11.51 -3.37 10.85
C MET A 48 12.83 -3.55 11.60
N GLU A 49 12.90 -4.47 12.55
CA GLU A 49 14.15 -4.82 13.23
C GLU A 49 15.14 -5.45 12.25
N ILE A 50 14.72 -6.45 11.48
CA ILE A 50 15.53 -7.07 10.42
C ILE A 50 16.02 -6.02 9.41
N ALA A 51 15.12 -5.16 8.95
CA ALA A 51 15.46 -4.13 7.98
C ALA A 51 16.53 -3.16 8.51
N ARG A 52 16.42 -2.74 9.79
CA ARG A 52 17.44 -1.88 10.43
C ARG A 52 18.79 -2.58 10.54
N ASN A 53 18.81 -3.84 11.01
CA ASN A 53 20.03 -4.61 11.20
C ASN A 53 20.81 -4.82 9.90
N HIS A 54 20.08 -4.95 8.79
CA HIS A 54 20.65 -5.19 7.46
C HIS A 54 20.68 -3.94 6.56
N ASN A 55 20.31 -2.76 7.07
CA ASN A 55 20.25 -1.49 6.33
C ASN A 55 19.40 -1.61 5.04
N LEU A 56 18.21 -2.19 5.17
CA LEU A 56 17.25 -2.40 4.08
C LEU A 56 16.09 -1.40 4.15
N PHE A 57 15.54 -1.07 2.99
CA PHE A 57 14.28 -0.34 2.91
C PHE A 57 13.11 -1.29 3.17
N VAL A 58 12.02 -0.75 3.73
CA VAL A 58 10.73 -1.45 3.83
C VAL A 58 9.71 -0.67 3.00
N ILE A 59 8.97 -1.37 2.15
CA ILE A 59 7.87 -0.80 1.35
C ILE A 59 6.66 -1.69 1.57
N GLU A 60 5.63 -1.15 2.24
CA GLU A 60 4.44 -1.93 2.59
C GLU A 60 3.47 -2.00 1.41
N ASP A 61 3.12 -3.21 0.98
CA ASP A 61 1.98 -3.43 0.08
C ASP A 61 0.71 -3.57 0.92
N ALA A 62 -0.07 -2.51 0.93
CA ALA A 62 -1.32 -2.41 1.65
C ALA A 62 -2.55 -2.45 0.71
N ALA A 63 -2.41 -3.12 -0.45
CA ALA A 63 -3.50 -3.19 -1.44
C ALA A 63 -4.80 -3.82 -0.88
N HIS A 64 -4.73 -4.54 0.23
CA HIS A 64 -5.89 -5.13 0.94
C HIS A 64 -6.12 -4.52 2.33
N ALA A 65 -5.33 -3.52 2.76
CA ALA A 65 -5.18 -3.19 4.17
C ALA A 65 -5.54 -1.73 4.53
N LEU A 66 -6.48 -1.11 3.81
CA LEU A 66 -6.84 0.30 4.01
C LEU A 66 -7.35 0.60 5.44
N GLU A 67 -8.11 -0.31 6.04
CA GLU A 67 -8.66 -0.16 7.40
C GLU A 67 -7.83 -0.88 8.46
N THR A 68 -6.83 -1.64 8.03
CA THR A 68 -6.03 -2.51 8.89
C THR A 68 -5.21 -1.69 9.89
N LYS A 69 -5.06 -2.27 11.07
CA LYS A 69 -4.22 -1.74 12.13
C LYS A 69 -3.19 -2.78 12.57
N TYR A 70 -1.99 -2.31 12.81
CA TYR A 70 -0.96 -3.03 13.53
C TYR A 70 -0.75 -2.35 14.90
N LYS A 71 -0.94 -3.08 16.01
CA LYS A 71 -0.80 -2.56 17.39
C LYS A 71 -1.46 -1.17 17.58
N ASN A 72 -2.71 -1.03 17.18
CA ASN A 72 -3.51 0.20 17.24
C ASN A 72 -3.13 1.34 16.28
N GLN A 73 -2.05 1.24 15.52
CA GLN A 73 -1.72 2.19 14.45
C GLN A 73 -2.26 1.71 13.11
N LYS A 74 -2.84 2.60 12.33
CA LYS A 74 -3.28 2.26 10.96
C LYS A 74 -2.07 1.97 10.08
N ILE A 75 -2.18 0.94 9.23
CA ILE A 75 -1.26 0.71 8.13
C ILE A 75 -1.21 2.00 7.29
N GLY A 76 -0.01 2.36 6.83
CA GLY A 76 0.28 3.67 6.22
C GLY A 76 0.74 4.75 7.21
N ASN A 77 0.71 4.47 8.53
CA ASN A 77 1.21 5.38 9.56
C ASN A 77 2.35 4.77 10.40
N LEU A 78 2.96 3.69 9.92
CA LEU A 78 4.09 3.03 10.60
C LEU A 78 5.44 3.66 10.29
N GLY A 79 5.49 4.61 9.37
CA GLY A 79 6.71 5.34 8.99
C GLY A 79 7.34 4.89 7.67
N ASN A 80 6.85 3.80 7.07
CA ASN A 80 7.35 3.30 5.79
C ASN A 80 6.53 3.83 4.61
N PRO A 81 7.11 3.90 3.40
CA PRO A 81 6.33 4.04 2.18
C PRO A 81 5.30 2.90 2.06
N THR A 82 4.03 3.25 1.96
CA THR A 82 2.92 2.29 1.98
C THR A 82 2.04 2.50 0.76
N ALA A 83 1.84 1.45 -0.04
CA ALA A 83 1.08 1.48 -1.28
C ALA A 83 -0.33 0.90 -1.07
N PHE A 84 -1.36 1.70 -1.36
CA PHE A 84 -2.76 1.30 -1.36
C PHE A 84 -3.29 1.14 -2.79
N SER A 85 -4.22 0.21 -2.98
CA SER A 85 -4.94 0.02 -4.24
C SER A 85 -6.39 0.45 -4.12
N PHE A 86 -6.89 1.10 -5.17
CA PHE A 86 -8.30 1.47 -5.33
C PHE A 86 -8.91 0.83 -6.57
N TYR A 87 -8.38 -0.34 -6.94
CA TYR A 87 -8.95 -1.16 -8.01
C TYR A 87 -10.41 -1.56 -7.70
N ALA A 88 -11.14 -1.99 -8.72
CA ALA A 88 -12.59 -2.21 -8.64
C ALA A 88 -13.06 -3.12 -7.50
N ASN A 89 -12.27 -4.14 -7.13
CA ASN A 89 -12.60 -5.12 -6.10
C ASN A 89 -12.02 -4.83 -4.71
N LYS A 90 -11.36 -3.68 -4.51
CA LYS A 90 -10.75 -3.32 -3.21
C LYS A 90 -11.77 -2.77 -2.21
N ASN A 91 -11.32 -2.57 -0.99
CA ASN A 91 -12.15 -2.12 0.15
C ASN A 91 -12.91 -0.83 -0.14
N ILE A 92 -12.26 0.10 -0.83
CA ILE A 92 -12.88 1.22 -1.57
C ILE A 92 -12.35 1.22 -2.99
N THR A 93 -13.08 1.80 -3.91
CA THR A 93 -12.68 1.78 -5.31
C THR A 93 -12.79 3.14 -5.98
N THR A 94 -11.92 3.36 -6.96
CA THR A 94 -12.01 4.46 -7.93
C THR A 94 -12.16 3.92 -9.37
N GLY A 95 -12.50 2.62 -9.51
CA GLY A 95 -12.41 1.86 -10.75
C GLY A 95 -10.98 1.40 -10.96
N GLU A 96 -10.11 2.33 -11.32
CA GLU A 96 -8.65 2.20 -11.33
C GLU A 96 -8.04 3.30 -10.46
N GLY A 97 -7.01 2.96 -9.69
CA GLY A 97 -6.29 3.93 -8.87
C GLY A 97 -5.48 3.30 -7.76
N GLY A 98 -4.67 4.13 -7.13
CA GLY A 98 -3.87 3.79 -5.97
C GLY A 98 -3.32 5.04 -5.31
N MET A 99 -2.73 4.85 -4.14
CA MET A 99 -2.10 5.91 -3.38
C MET A 99 -0.83 5.40 -2.72
N LEU A 100 0.22 6.17 -2.77
CA LEU A 100 1.41 5.97 -1.97
C LEU A 100 1.41 6.97 -0.83
N VAL A 101 1.50 6.47 0.40
CA VAL A 101 1.61 7.26 1.64
C VAL A 101 3.03 7.15 2.18
N LEU A 102 3.61 8.26 2.58
CA LEU A 102 4.96 8.32 3.16
C LEU A 102 5.13 9.60 3.98
N ASN A 103 6.10 9.61 4.90
CA ASN A 103 6.38 10.72 5.82
C ASN A 103 7.59 11.58 5.39
N ASP A 104 8.20 11.30 4.24
CA ASP A 104 9.34 12.05 3.70
C ASP A 104 8.84 13.01 2.61
N ASP A 105 8.81 14.30 2.90
CA ASP A 105 8.33 15.33 1.98
C ASP A 105 9.22 15.46 0.73
N PHE A 106 10.54 15.27 0.86
CA PHE A 106 11.45 15.32 -0.28
C PHE A 106 11.18 14.17 -1.24
N LEU A 107 11.04 12.96 -0.70
CA LEU A 107 10.67 11.78 -1.50
C LEU A 107 9.29 11.94 -2.11
N ALA A 108 8.32 12.49 -1.35
CA ALA A 108 6.97 12.74 -1.85
C ALA A 108 6.96 13.69 -3.05
N ASP A 109 7.73 14.77 -2.99
CA ASP A 109 7.83 15.72 -4.11
C ASP A 109 8.51 15.10 -5.34
N LYS A 110 9.56 14.32 -5.14
CA LYS A 110 10.21 13.55 -6.22
C LYS A 110 9.23 12.58 -6.88
N LEU A 111 8.45 11.85 -6.10
CA LEU A 111 7.46 10.89 -6.61
C LEU A 111 6.28 11.58 -7.33
N ARG A 112 5.88 12.79 -6.88
CA ARG A 112 4.88 13.60 -7.60
C ARG A 112 5.34 13.99 -8.99
N ILE A 113 6.62 14.29 -9.17
CA ILE A 113 7.23 14.56 -10.47
C ILE A 113 7.27 13.27 -11.30
N LEU A 114 7.82 12.19 -10.75
CA LEU A 114 8.00 10.92 -11.45
C LEU A 114 6.67 10.31 -11.94
N ARG A 115 5.59 10.39 -11.16
CA ARG A 115 4.28 9.83 -11.53
C ARG A 115 3.61 10.55 -12.72
N LEU A 116 4.10 11.73 -13.08
CA LEU A 116 3.60 12.53 -14.21
C LEU A 116 4.74 12.85 -15.18
N HIS A 117 5.22 11.85 -15.88
CA HIS A 117 6.23 11.94 -16.93
C HIS A 117 7.58 12.55 -16.51
N GLY A 118 7.84 12.82 -15.25
CA GLY A 118 9.02 13.53 -14.79
C GLY A 118 8.96 15.05 -15.03
N ILE A 119 7.77 15.60 -15.23
CA ILE A 119 7.51 17.01 -15.53
C ILE A 119 7.49 17.84 -14.25
N SER A 120 8.02 19.06 -14.28
CA SER A 120 8.01 20.00 -13.16
C SER A 120 6.62 20.29 -12.61
N ARG A 121 6.55 20.62 -11.31
CA ARG A 121 5.28 20.94 -10.61
C ARG A 121 4.53 22.12 -11.23
N ASP A 122 5.25 23.01 -11.93
CA ASP A 122 4.66 24.18 -12.58
C ASP A 122 3.84 23.85 -13.84
N ALA A 123 3.92 22.61 -14.33
CA ALA A 123 3.06 22.12 -15.41
C ALA A 123 1.55 22.27 -15.10
N TRP A 124 1.15 22.23 -13.84
CA TRP A 124 -0.23 22.44 -13.41
C TRP A 124 -0.67 23.90 -13.45
N LYS A 125 0.28 24.85 -13.35
CA LYS A 125 -0.01 26.29 -13.44
C LYS A 125 -0.29 26.75 -14.86
N ARG A 126 -0.12 25.88 -15.85
CA ARG A 126 -0.26 26.14 -17.28
C ARG A 126 -1.62 26.78 -17.65
N TYR A 127 -2.67 26.48 -16.89
CA TYR A 127 -4.02 27.00 -17.09
C TYR A 127 -4.44 28.02 -16.02
N GLY A 128 -3.49 28.49 -15.22
CA GLY A 128 -3.73 29.50 -14.19
C GLY A 128 -3.89 30.91 -14.78
N LYS A 129 -4.42 31.84 -13.98
CA LYS A 129 -4.64 33.24 -14.37
C LYS A 129 -3.35 34.02 -14.72
N SER A 130 -2.18 33.48 -14.43
CA SER A 130 -0.86 34.10 -14.64
C SER A 130 -0.23 33.84 -16.02
N GLY A 131 -0.95 33.23 -16.95
CA GLY A 131 -0.45 32.96 -18.31
C GLY A 131 0.31 31.63 -18.45
N PHE A 132 0.82 31.37 -19.65
CA PHE A 132 1.53 30.15 -20.02
C PHE A 132 2.90 30.09 -19.34
N THR A 133 3.14 29.04 -18.53
CA THR A 133 4.44 28.74 -17.96
C THR A 133 5.01 27.49 -18.66
N HIS A 134 6.24 27.57 -19.14
CA HIS A 134 6.95 26.43 -19.70
C HIS A 134 7.19 25.41 -18.57
N TRP A 135 6.87 24.16 -18.83
CA TRP A 135 7.23 23.06 -17.98
C TRP A 135 8.59 22.49 -18.40
N GLU A 136 9.35 22.01 -17.41
CA GLU A 136 10.64 21.39 -17.66
C GLU A 136 10.54 19.87 -17.38
N LEU A 137 11.23 19.10 -18.21
CA LEU A 137 11.42 17.67 -17.99
C LEU A 137 12.65 17.49 -17.09
N HIS A 138 12.43 17.15 -15.83
CA HIS A 138 13.53 16.96 -14.87
C HIS A 138 14.20 15.59 -15.00
N SER A 139 13.43 14.55 -15.35
CA SER A 139 13.91 13.18 -15.49
C SER A 139 12.90 12.33 -16.27
N PRO A 140 13.30 11.18 -16.83
CA PRO A 140 12.34 10.19 -17.28
C PRO A 140 11.38 9.81 -16.14
N GLY A 141 10.08 9.79 -16.41
CA GLY A 141 9.06 9.47 -15.43
C GLY A 141 8.00 8.52 -16.00
N TYR A 142 6.94 8.32 -15.25
CA TYR A 142 5.86 7.39 -15.53
C TYR A 142 4.53 8.12 -15.75
N LYS A 143 3.59 7.46 -16.41
CA LYS A 143 2.19 7.90 -16.51
C LYS A 143 1.35 7.21 -15.45
N TYR A 144 1.49 7.63 -14.19
CA TYR A 144 0.86 7.01 -13.01
C TYR A 144 -0.05 7.97 -12.24
N ASN A 145 -0.40 9.11 -12.80
CA ASN A 145 -1.35 10.03 -12.18
C ASN A 145 -2.78 9.48 -12.24
N MET A 146 -3.51 9.67 -11.15
CA MET A 146 -4.95 9.39 -11.10
C MET A 146 -5.70 10.48 -11.89
N ALA A 147 -6.72 10.09 -12.66
CA ALA A 147 -7.63 11.06 -13.31
C ALA A 147 -8.57 11.70 -12.28
N ASP A 148 -8.98 12.95 -12.52
CA ASP A 148 -9.83 13.71 -11.59
C ASP A 148 -11.19 13.03 -11.33
N ILE A 149 -11.76 12.39 -12.35
CA ILE A 149 -13.00 11.61 -12.22
C ILE A 149 -12.83 10.49 -11.20
N ASN A 150 -11.75 9.72 -11.30
CA ASN A 150 -11.43 8.64 -10.37
C ASN A 150 -11.18 9.19 -8.95
N ALA A 151 -10.43 10.29 -8.84
CA ALA A 151 -10.18 10.96 -7.57
C ALA A 151 -11.47 11.45 -6.90
N ALA A 152 -12.41 12.01 -7.66
CA ALA A 152 -13.72 12.44 -7.17
C ALA A 152 -14.53 11.27 -6.59
N ILE A 153 -14.52 10.10 -7.26
CA ILE A 153 -15.12 8.86 -6.73
C ILE A 153 -14.45 8.49 -5.41
N GLY A 154 -13.11 8.52 -5.36
CA GLY A 154 -12.32 8.16 -4.18
C GLY A 154 -12.66 9.00 -2.95
N ILE A 155 -12.86 10.32 -3.10
CA ILE A 155 -13.28 11.22 -2.02
C ILE A 155 -14.60 10.75 -1.38
N HIS A 156 -15.56 10.32 -2.20
CA HIS A 156 -16.85 9.84 -1.72
C HIS A 156 -16.79 8.42 -1.17
N GLN A 157 -15.93 7.56 -1.71
CA GLN A 157 -15.68 6.22 -1.21
C GLN A 157 -15.01 6.27 0.18
N LEU A 158 -14.01 7.13 0.35
CA LEU A 158 -13.28 7.28 1.61
C LEU A 158 -14.21 7.67 2.78
N LYS A 159 -15.22 8.50 2.54
CA LYS A 159 -16.24 8.86 3.54
C LYS A 159 -17.08 7.67 4.02
N LYS A 160 -17.09 6.56 3.31
CA LYS A 160 -17.89 5.37 3.60
C LYS A 160 -17.05 4.22 4.17
N VAL A 161 -15.73 4.39 4.26
CA VAL A 161 -14.80 3.30 4.59
C VAL A 161 -15.13 2.61 5.92
N ASP A 162 -15.40 3.38 6.98
CA ASP A 162 -15.71 2.82 8.30
C ASP A 162 -17.02 2.01 8.27
N ARG A 163 -18.05 2.51 7.58
CA ARG A 163 -19.30 1.78 7.37
C ARG A 163 -19.08 0.47 6.62
N PHE A 164 -18.29 0.51 5.56
CA PHE A 164 -17.98 -0.68 4.76
C PHE A 164 -17.19 -1.70 5.58
N PHE A 165 -16.25 -1.24 6.39
CA PHE A 165 -15.52 -2.11 7.31
C PHE A 165 -16.43 -2.82 8.29
N GLN A 166 -17.34 -2.09 8.95
CA GLN A 166 -18.30 -2.70 9.90
C GLN A 166 -19.23 -3.73 9.24
N LEU A 167 -19.67 -3.47 8.02
CA LEU A 167 -20.49 -4.43 7.26
C LEU A 167 -19.71 -5.70 6.92
N ARG A 168 -18.46 -5.56 6.42
CA ARG A 168 -17.60 -6.71 6.11
C ARG A 168 -17.31 -7.54 7.37
N LYS A 169 -16.96 -6.88 8.48
CA LYS A 169 -16.74 -7.54 9.75
C LYS A 169 -17.97 -8.33 10.20
N LYS A 170 -19.16 -7.75 10.08
CA LYS A 170 -20.41 -8.45 10.38
C LYS A 170 -20.59 -9.70 9.51
N TYR A 171 -20.36 -9.58 8.20
CA TYR A 171 -20.52 -10.73 7.31
C TYR A 171 -19.45 -11.80 7.55
N ALA A 172 -18.20 -11.43 7.77
CA ALA A 172 -17.14 -12.37 8.14
C ALA A 172 -17.54 -13.17 9.39
N SER A 173 -17.97 -12.50 10.46
CA SER A 173 -18.41 -13.19 11.68
C SER A 173 -19.59 -14.16 11.46
N LEU A 174 -20.49 -13.89 10.50
CA LEU A 174 -21.57 -14.82 10.16
C LEU A 174 -21.03 -16.06 9.43
N TYR A 175 -20.05 -15.89 8.55
CA TYR A 175 -19.39 -17.02 7.89
C TYR A 175 -18.60 -17.86 8.90
N ASP A 176 -17.82 -17.22 9.78
CA ASP A 176 -17.04 -17.92 10.81
C ASP A 176 -17.95 -18.79 11.67
N LEU A 177 -19.06 -18.23 12.19
CA LEU A 177 -20.05 -18.97 12.98
C LEU A 177 -20.67 -20.16 12.23
N ALA A 178 -20.86 -20.03 10.91
CA ALA A 178 -21.41 -21.12 10.11
C ALA A 178 -20.34 -22.18 9.82
N PHE A 179 -19.11 -21.79 9.56
CA PHE A 179 -18.00 -22.68 9.19
C PHE A 179 -17.45 -23.44 10.41
N ASP A 180 -17.48 -22.86 11.59
CA ASP A 180 -17.12 -23.53 12.87
C ASP A 180 -17.89 -24.83 13.11
N GLN A 181 -19.02 -25.02 12.44
CA GLN A 181 -19.82 -26.26 12.51
C GLN A 181 -19.35 -27.34 11.52
N ILE A 182 -18.38 -27.06 10.67
CA ILE A 182 -17.92 -27.94 9.59
C ILE A 182 -16.47 -28.33 9.87
N SER A 183 -16.26 -29.56 10.35
CA SER A 183 -14.95 -30.05 10.79
C SER A 183 -13.87 -30.09 9.69
N GLU A 184 -14.30 -30.12 8.42
CA GLU A 184 -13.42 -30.17 7.23
C GLU A 184 -12.98 -28.78 6.76
N LEU A 185 -13.46 -27.72 7.36
CA LEU A 185 -13.10 -26.34 7.05
C LEU A 185 -12.21 -25.74 8.16
N GLU A 186 -11.17 -25.08 7.75
CA GLU A 186 -10.32 -24.24 8.61
C GLU A 186 -10.50 -22.79 8.19
N THR A 187 -10.83 -21.91 9.14
CA THR A 187 -10.95 -20.45 8.93
C THR A 187 -9.73 -19.76 9.53
N PHE A 188 -9.31 -18.63 8.93
CA PHE A 188 -8.12 -17.87 9.31
C PHE A 188 -8.50 -16.51 9.92
#